data_794f964860a05171637f5eb44a8ef9ac
#
_entry.id   794f964860a05171637f5eb44a8ef9ac
#
_cell.length_a   1.000
_cell.length_b   1.000
_cell.length_c   1.000
_cell.angle_alpha   90.00
_cell.angle_beta   90.00
_cell.angle_gamma   90.00
#
_symmetry.space_group_name_H-M   'P 1'
#
loop_
_entity.id
_entity.type
_entity.pdbx_description
1 polymer ?
#
loop_
_entity_poly.entity_id
_entity_poly.type
_entity_poly.pdbx_seq_one_letter_code
_entity_poly.pdbx_strand_id
1 'polypeptide(L)'
;NASAGLLFAMAGVSAGGDSGLNLLDTLLRPGGLGDCLVNAQEIQAIAWQRAAREATSNPDLARVLRDVSGSTPVPLGAPPSPLVLTRVRTEQGELRFLSTFTTFGMPLDITVASLRIEHLIPADGPTWQRMKAAYDQWSAVGAETPDRKQPGWLRRHWSGN
;
A
#
# COMPACT_ATOMS: atom_id res chain seq x y z
N ASN A 1 1.14 1.45 9.72
CA ASN A 1 0.63 2.47 10.64
C ASN A 1 -0.90 2.54 10.56
N ALA A 2 -1.55 3.22 11.52
CA ALA A 2 -3.01 3.30 11.62
C ALA A 2 -3.65 3.92 10.36
N SER A 3 -3.08 4.99 9.81
CA SER A 3 -3.62 5.66 8.63
C SER A 3 -3.62 4.78 7.38
N ALA A 4 -2.59 3.92 7.20
CA ALA A 4 -2.58 2.95 6.11
C ALA A 4 -3.69 1.90 6.28
N GLY A 5 -3.90 1.40 7.52
CA GLY A 5 -4.99 0.48 7.81
C GLY A 5 -6.37 1.09 7.56
N LEU A 6 -6.56 2.35 7.90
CA LEU A 6 -7.79 3.09 7.59
C LEU A 6 -8.02 3.21 6.09
N LEU A 7 -6.98 3.53 5.31
CA LEU A 7 -7.09 3.57 3.85
C LEU A 7 -7.55 2.21 3.27
N PHE A 8 -6.95 1.10 3.71
CA PHE A 8 -7.38 -0.22 3.27
C PHE A 8 -8.83 -0.53 3.69
N ALA A 9 -9.22 -0.18 4.91
CA ALA A 9 -10.60 -0.34 5.36
C ALA A 9 -11.58 0.50 4.53
N MET A 10 -11.25 1.76 4.23
CA MET A 10 -12.06 2.63 3.36
C MET A 10 -12.17 2.11 1.93
N ALA A 11 -11.13 1.43 1.44
CA ALA A 11 -11.11 0.78 0.14
C ALA A 11 -11.82 -0.59 0.13
N GLY A 12 -12.31 -1.08 1.27
CA GLY A 12 -12.94 -2.40 1.39
C GLY A 12 -11.95 -3.56 1.29
N VAL A 13 -10.65 -3.29 1.44
CA VAL A 13 -9.60 -4.31 1.38
C VAL A 13 -9.33 -4.86 2.77
N SER A 14 -9.56 -6.15 2.98
CA SER A 14 -9.18 -6.81 4.22
C SER A 14 -7.67 -7.00 4.26
N ALA A 15 -7.02 -6.43 5.26
CA ALA A 15 -5.64 -6.79 5.56
C ALA A 15 -5.63 -8.30 5.92
N GLY A 16 -4.98 -9.11 5.09
CA GLY A 16 -4.89 -10.56 5.30
C GLY A 16 -4.39 -10.89 6.70
N GLY A 17 -4.73 -12.09 7.21
CA GLY A 17 -4.48 -12.53 8.57
C GLY A 17 -3.03 -12.43 9.05
N ASP A 18 -2.64 -13.29 9.97
CA ASP A 18 -1.35 -13.29 10.70
C ASP A 18 -0.05 -13.29 9.87
N SER A 19 -0.11 -13.59 8.58
CA SER A 19 1.06 -13.67 7.68
C SER A 19 1.56 -12.32 7.13
N GLY A 20 0.91 -11.21 7.50
CA GLY A 20 1.22 -9.90 6.93
C GLY A 20 0.58 -9.67 5.55
N LEU A 21 0.50 -8.41 5.14
CA LEU A 21 -0.02 -8.02 3.83
C LEU A 21 1.11 -7.97 2.80
N ASN A 22 1.08 -8.84 1.79
CA ASN A 22 1.93 -8.68 0.61
C ASN A 22 1.28 -7.65 -0.33
N LEU A 23 1.78 -6.43 -0.30
CA LEU A 23 1.20 -5.32 -1.05
C LEU A 23 1.23 -5.56 -2.56
N LEU A 24 2.33 -6.13 -3.09
CA LEU A 24 2.46 -6.41 -4.52
C LEU A 24 1.43 -7.47 -4.96
N ASP A 25 1.30 -8.53 -4.20
CA ASP A 25 0.33 -9.58 -4.45
C ASP A 25 -1.11 -9.03 -4.40
N THR A 26 -1.45 -8.27 -3.36
CA THR A 26 -2.76 -7.65 -3.21
C THR A 26 -3.07 -6.65 -4.31
N LEU A 27 -2.06 -5.95 -4.83
CA LEU A 27 -2.22 -5.01 -5.93
C LEU A 27 -2.48 -5.70 -7.27
N LEU A 28 -1.85 -6.86 -7.50
CA LEU A 28 -1.87 -7.54 -8.79
C LEU A 28 -2.95 -8.63 -8.91
N ARG A 29 -3.40 -9.19 -7.79
CA ARG A 29 -4.43 -10.25 -7.80
C ARG A 29 -5.84 -9.68 -7.93
N PRO A 30 -6.74 -10.39 -8.66
CA PRO A 30 -8.17 -10.09 -8.65
C PRO A 30 -8.75 -10.14 -7.22
N GLY A 31 -9.68 -9.27 -6.90
CA GLY A 31 -10.26 -9.16 -5.57
C GLY A 31 -9.39 -8.41 -4.56
N GLY A 32 -8.26 -7.86 -4.98
CA GLY A 32 -7.34 -7.13 -4.13
C GLY A 32 -7.41 -5.61 -4.25
N LEU A 33 -6.37 -4.95 -3.79
CA LEU A 33 -6.28 -3.47 -3.81
C LEU A 33 -6.38 -2.91 -5.24
N GLY A 34 -5.90 -3.66 -6.24
CA GLY A 34 -5.97 -3.24 -7.65
C GLY A 34 -7.39 -2.92 -8.10
N ASP A 35 -8.39 -3.65 -7.63
CA ASP A 35 -9.80 -3.46 -8.03
C ASP A 35 -10.41 -2.18 -7.46
N CYS A 36 -9.81 -1.62 -6.41
CA CYS A 36 -10.22 -0.37 -5.80
C CYS A 36 -9.55 0.85 -6.45
N LEU A 37 -8.57 0.64 -7.32
CA LEU A 37 -7.87 1.73 -8.00
C LEU A 37 -8.65 2.22 -9.21
N VAL A 38 -8.79 3.54 -9.34
CA VAL A 38 -9.38 4.19 -10.52
C VAL A 38 -8.46 4.06 -11.73
N ASN A 39 -7.14 4.14 -11.50
CA ASN A 39 -6.10 3.99 -12.50
C ASN A 39 -5.28 2.70 -12.31
N ALA A 40 -5.98 1.59 -12.09
CA ALA A 40 -5.39 0.29 -11.79
C ALA A 40 -4.31 -0.14 -12.80
N GLN A 41 -4.59 -0.08 -14.09
CA GLN A 41 -3.65 -0.47 -15.13
C GLN A 41 -2.31 0.26 -15.04
N GLU A 42 -2.35 1.58 -14.81
CA GLU A 42 -1.17 2.41 -14.71
C GLU A 42 -0.33 2.04 -13.47
N ILE A 43 -0.98 1.94 -12.32
CA ILE A 43 -0.31 1.61 -11.04
C ILE A 43 0.24 0.19 -11.06
N GLN A 44 -0.53 -0.78 -11.56
CA GLN A 44 -0.10 -2.18 -11.68
C GLN A 44 1.09 -2.32 -12.63
N ALA A 45 1.07 -1.63 -13.78
CA ALA A 45 2.19 -1.66 -14.72
C ALA A 45 3.47 -1.06 -14.14
N ILE A 46 3.36 0.05 -13.39
CA ILE A 46 4.50 0.66 -12.69
C ILE A 46 5.06 -0.27 -11.62
N ALA A 47 4.19 -0.84 -10.79
CA ALA A 47 4.58 -1.77 -9.73
C ALA A 47 5.28 -3.01 -10.31
N TRP A 48 4.70 -3.59 -11.38
CA TRP A 48 5.28 -4.72 -12.08
C TRP A 48 6.66 -4.41 -12.66
N GLN A 49 6.82 -3.29 -13.37
CA GLN A 49 8.11 -2.90 -13.95
C GLN A 49 9.19 -2.70 -12.87
N ARG A 50 8.83 -2.12 -11.73
CA ARG A 50 9.75 -1.95 -10.60
C ARG A 50 10.16 -3.31 -10.03
N ALA A 51 9.17 -4.15 -9.74
CA ALA A 51 9.40 -5.48 -9.18
C ALA A 51 10.21 -6.36 -10.14
N ALA A 52 9.94 -6.32 -11.45
CA ALA A 52 10.67 -7.07 -12.45
C ALA A 52 12.16 -6.66 -12.54
N ARG A 53 12.46 -5.35 -12.43
CA ARG A 53 13.87 -4.89 -12.38
C ARG A 53 14.57 -5.39 -11.12
N GLU A 54 13.92 -5.34 -9.98
CA GLU A 54 14.49 -5.77 -8.71
C GLU A 54 14.66 -7.30 -8.64
N ALA A 55 13.76 -8.05 -9.26
CA ALA A 55 13.80 -9.50 -9.35
C ALA A 55 15.05 -10.02 -10.09
N THR A 56 15.73 -9.20 -10.89
CA THR A 56 16.99 -9.59 -11.54
C THR A 56 18.10 -9.90 -10.53
N SER A 57 18.05 -9.28 -9.35
CA SER A 57 19.02 -9.48 -8.26
C SER A 57 18.41 -10.10 -6.99
N ASN A 58 17.09 -10.33 -6.97
CA ASN A 58 16.35 -10.87 -5.82
C ASN A 58 15.56 -12.12 -6.21
N PRO A 59 16.08 -13.33 -5.94
CA PRO A 59 15.42 -14.60 -6.30
C PRO A 59 14.05 -14.81 -5.63
N ASP A 60 13.87 -14.30 -4.41
CA ASP A 60 12.58 -14.42 -3.70
C ASP A 60 11.49 -13.57 -4.35
N LEU A 61 11.84 -12.35 -4.74
CA LEU A 61 10.91 -11.50 -5.49
C LEU A 61 10.63 -12.10 -6.88
N ALA A 62 11.61 -12.70 -7.54
CA ALA A 62 11.41 -13.41 -8.81
C ALA A 62 10.43 -14.58 -8.67
N ARG A 63 10.42 -15.26 -7.52
CA ARG A 63 9.43 -16.32 -7.21
C ARG A 63 8.04 -15.72 -7.06
N VAL A 64 7.90 -14.67 -6.25
CA VAL A 64 6.61 -13.98 -6.05
C VAL A 64 6.02 -13.52 -7.39
N LEU A 65 6.84 -12.91 -8.26
CA LEU A 65 6.37 -12.48 -9.58
C LEU A 65 5.90 -13.63 -10.46
N ARG A 66 6.56 -14.80 -10.43
CA ARG A 66 6.09 -15.99 -11.16
C ARG A 66 4.74 -16.48 -10.66
N ASP A 67 4.54 -16.48 -9.34
CA ASP A 67 3.30 -16.95 -8.72
C ASP A 67 2.11 -16.01 -9.02
N VAL A 68 2.38 -14.72 -9.17
CA VAL A 68 1.40 -13.69 -9.54
C VAL A 68 1.18 -13.57 -11.06
N SER A 69 2.03 -14.20 -11.87
CA SER A 69 2.11 -14.05 -13.35
C SER A 69 0.87 -14.48 -14.14
N GLY A 70 -0.20 -14.98 -13.50
CA GLY A 70 -1.49 -15.14 -14.16
C GLY A 70 -2.14 -13.82 -14.62
N SER A 71 -1.59 -12.68 -14.20
CA SER A 71 -2.12 -11.33 -14.44
C SER A 71 -1.00 -10.36 -14.82
N THR A 72 -0.17 -10.70 -15.82
CA THR A 72 0.87 -9.77 -16.28
C THR A 72 0.23 -8.46 -16.74
N PRO A 73 0.53 -7.32 -16.11
CA PRO A 73 -0.03 -6.04 -16.54
C PRO A 73 0.39 -5.72 -17.97
N VAL A 74 -0.54 -5.16 -18.73
CA VAL A 74 -0.25 -4.68 -20.08
C VAL A 74 0.85 -3.63 -20.02
N PRO A 75 1.93 -3.74 -20.79
CA PRO A 75 2.97 -2.73 -20.82
C PRO A 75 2.37 -1.35 -21.15
N LEU A 76 2.76 -0.32 -20.41
CA LEU A 76 2.38 1.05 -20.76
C LEU A 76 3.03 1.41 -22.10
N GLY A 77 2.21 1.75 -23.07
CA GLY A 77 2.66 2.11 -24.43
C GLY A 77 3.41 3.45 -24.53
N ALA A 78 3.36 4.26 -23.48
CA ALA A 78 4.09 5.52 -23.35
C ALA A 78 4.87 5.54 -22.04
N PRO A 79 6.01 6.28 -21.95
CA PRO A 79 6.68 6.46 -20.68
C PRO A 79 5.70 7.07 -19.67
N PRO A 80 5.61 6.51 -18.45
CA PRO A 80 4.70 7.03 -17.44
C PRO A 80 5.06 8.50 -17.17
N SER A 81 4.03 9.30 -16.88
CA SER A 81 4.26 10.65 -16.36
C SER A 81 5.26 10.58 -15.20
N PRO A 82 6.20 11.54 -15.10
CA PRO A 82 7.14 11.57 -13.97
C PRO A 82 6.43 11.62 -12.62
N LEU A 83 5.18 12.01 -12.61
CA LEU A 83 4.32 12.08 -11.43
C LEU A 83 3.02 11.35 -11.70
N VAL A 84 2.85 10.18 -11.08
CA VAL A 84 1.62 9.41 -11.14
C VAL A 84 0.97 9.40 -9.77
N LEU A 85 -0.30 9.81 -9.72
CA LEU A 85 -1.11 9.75 -8.51
C LEU A 85 -1.76 8.38 -8.38
N THR A 86 -1.70 7.79 -7.19
CA THR A 86 -2.52 6.63 -6.84
C THR A 86 -3.93 7.12 -6.52
N ARG A 87 -4.92 6.71 -7.31
CA ARG A 87 -6.32 7.12 -7.20
C ARG A 87 -7.13 5.94 -6.69
N VAL A 88 -7.65 6.07 -5.46
CA VAL A 88 -8.39 5.00 -4.77
C VAL A 88 -9.87 5.33 -4.74
N ARG A 89 -10.70 4.38 -5.17
CA ARG A 89 -12.16 4.48 -5.04
C ARG A 89 -12.57 4.04 -3.65
N THR A 90 -13.40 4.84 -3.00
CA THR A 90 -14.02 4.51 -1.71
C THR A 90 -15.51 4.84 -1.76
N GLU A 91 -16.28 4.37 -0.79
CA GLU A 91 -17.69 4.76 -0.63
C GLU A 91 -17.88 6.26 -0.43
N GLN A 92 -16.88 6.94 0.12
CA GLN A 92 -16.90 8.39 0.36
C GLN A 92 -16.39 9.20 -0.83
N GLY A 93 -16.07 8.54 -1.95
CA GLY A 93 -15.54 9.14 -3.16
C GLY A 93 -14.09 8.78 -3.44
N GLU A 94 -13.50 9.45 -4.43
CA GLU A 94 -12.11 9.22 -4.86
C GLU A 94 -11.11 9.88 -3.91
N LEU A 95 -10.12 9.12 -3.48
CA LEU A 95 -8.94 9.61 -2.77
C LEU A 95 -7.74 9.61 -3.70
N ARG A 96 -6.89 10.63 -3.60
CA ARG A 96 -5.72 10.83 -4.47
C ARG A 96 -4.47 10.97 -3.63
N PHE A 97 -3.46 10.16 -3.95
CA PHE A 97 -2.20 10.15 -3.21
C PHE A 97 -1.01 10.29 -4.15
N LEU A 98 -0.04 11.07 -3.71
CA LEU A 98 1.31 11.03 -4.24
C LEU A 98 2.09 9.95 -3.48
N SER A 99 2.62 8.98 -4.22
CA SER A 99 3.47 7.93 -3.66
C SER A 99 4.94 8.35 -3.73
N THR A 100 5.61 8.36 -2.58
CA THR A 100 7.05 8.59 -2.49
C THR A 100 7.73 7.45 -1.74
N PHE A 101 9.02 7.22 -2.01
CA PHE A 101 9.78 6.15 -1.38
C PHE A 101 11.00 6.72 -0.66
N THR A 102 11.15 6.31 0.60
CA THR A 102 12.38 6.51 1.36
C THR A 102 13.22 5.24 1.29
N THR A 103 14.47 5.38 0.90
CA THR A 103 15.48 4.33 0.92
C THR A 103 16.66 4.77 1.78
N PHE A 104 17.40 3.81 2.34
CA PHE A 104 18.57 4.11 3.15
C PHE A 104 19.82 4.08 2.28
N GLY A 105 20.46 5.23 2.06
CA GLY A 105 21.54 5.41 1.09
C GLY A 105 22.88 4.78 1.46
N MET A 106 23.17 4.58 2.75
CA MET A 106 24.44 3.97 3.24
C MET A 106 24.16 3.07 4.44
N PRO A 107 23.42 1.97 4.27
CA PRO A 107 23.17 1.06 5.36
C PRO A 107 24.43 0.25 5.66
N LEU A 108 24.83 0.20 6.93
CA LEU A 108 25.88 -0.70 7.41
C LEU A 108 25.40 -2.16 7.50
N ASP A 109 24.09 -2.36 7.49
CA ASP A 109 23.42 -3.66 7.55
C ASP A 109 22.69 -3.94 6.24
N ILE A 110 22.90 -5.13 5.68
CA ILE A 110 22.28 -5.59 4.43
C ILE A 110 20.75 -5.64 4.57
N THR A 111 20.23 -5.96 5.75
CA THR A 111 18.80 -6.00 6.03
C THR A 111 18.17 -4.61 5.86
N VAL A 112 18.85 -3.57 6.33
CA VAL A 112 18.41 -2.17 6.19
C VAL A 112 18.54 -1.69 4.74
N ALA A 113 19.49 -2.23 3.97
CA ALA A 113 19.67 -1.90 2.56
C ALA A 113 18.44 -2.25 1.70
N SER A 114 17.71 -3.30 2.09
CA SER A 114 16.50 -3.74 1.39
C SER A 114 15.22 -3.05 1.87
N LEU A 115 15.29 -2.30 2.97
CA LEU A 115 14.12 -1.62 3.54
C LEU A 115 13.71 -0.42 2.69
N ARG A 116 12.46 -0.39 2.31
CA ARG A 116 11.82 0.74 1.62
C ARG A 116 10.56 1.13 2.35
N ILE A 117 10.41 2.42 2.58
CA ILE A 117 9.21 2.99 3.20
C ILE A 117 8.46 3.75 2.12
N GLU A 118 7.26 3.29 1.78
CA GLU A 118 6.36 4.03 0.90
C GLU A 118 5.52 4.99 1.73
N HIS A 119 5.48 6.24 1.30
CA HIS A 119 4.63 7.28 1.85
C HIS A 119 3.53 7.61 0.85
N LEU A 120 2.28 7.47 1.26
CA LEU A 120 1.11 7.94 0.53
C LEU A 120 0.72 9.30 1.07
N ILE A 121 1.05 10.35 0.33
CA ILE A 121 0.80 11.74 0.71
C ILE A 121 -0.50 12.18 0.02
N PRO A 122 -1.53 12.64 0.77
CA PRO A 122 -2.73 13.21 0.16
C PRO A 122 -2.39 14.31 -0.84
N ALA A 123 -2.83 14.14 -2.09
CA ALA A 123 -2.48 15.03 -3.20
C ALA A 123 -3.39 16.26 -3.31
N ASP A 124 -4.51 16.27 -2.58
CA ASP A 124 -5.46 17.38 -2.58
C ASP A 124 -6.16 17.57 -1.23
N GLY A 125 -6.77 18.74 -1.05
CA GLY A 125 -7.48 19.09 0.16
C GLY A 125 -8.64 18.14 0.52
N PRO A 126 -9.50 17.73 -0.41
CA PRO A 126 -10.56 16.76 -0.16
C PRO A 126 -10.04 15.42 0.34
N THR A 127 -8.97 14.89 -0.23
CA THR A 127 -8.33 13.64 0.24
C THR A 127 -7.80 13.79 1.66
N TRP A 128 -7.09 14.89 1.94
CA TRP A 128 -6.61 15.20 3.28
C TRP A 128 -7.74 15.25 4.31
N GLN A 129 -8.83 15.97 4.00
CA GLN A 129 -9.96 16.13 4.92
C GLN A 129 -10.65 14.79 5.22
N ARG A 130 -10.86 13.95 4.20
CA ARG A 130 -11.46 12.62 4.38
C ARG A 130 -10.58 11.70 5.23
N MET A 131 -9.27 11.65 4.95
CA MET A 131 -8.33 10.85 5.74
C MET A 131 -8.27 11.34 7.19
N LYS A 132 -8.27 12.66 7.40
CA LYS A 132 -8.30 13.24 8.75
C LYS A 132 -9.59 12.89 9.49
N ALA A 133 -10.75 13.03 8.85
CA ALA A 133 -12.03 12.69 9.47
C ALA A 133 -12.10 11.19 9.83
N ALA A 134 -11.65 10.31 8.95
CA ALA A 134 -11.59 8.88 9.22
C ALA A 134 -10.68 8.56 10.41
N TYR A 135 -9.53 9.23 10.51
CA TYR A 135 -8.61 9.07 11.64
C TYR A 135 -9.21 9.59 12.95
N ASP A 136 -9.84 10.77 12.94
CA ASP A 136 -10.47 11.36 14.12
C ASP A 136 -11.60 10.45 14.65
N GLN A 137 -12.43 9.91 13.76
CA GLN A 137 -13.48 8.93 14.13
C GLN A 137 -12.90 7.66 14.72
N TRP A 138 -11.87 7.11 14.10
CA TRP A 138 -11.20 5.90 14.58
C TRP A 138 -10.58 6.10 15.96
N SER A 139 -9.91 7.23 16.19
CA SER A 139 -9.26 7.55 17.47
C SER A 139 -10.28 7.80 18.57
N ALA A 140 -11.40 8.47 18.28
CA ALA A 140 -12.48 8.69 19.23
C ALA A 140 -13.09 7.37 19.73
N VAL A 141 -13.38 6.44 18.80
CA VAL A 141 -13.91 5.11 19.16
C VAL A 141 -12.90 4.29 19.95
N GLY A 142 -11.60 4.40 19.67
CA GLY A 142 -10.52 3.75 20.43
C GLY A 142 -10.38 4.27 21.86
N ALA A 143 -10.69 5.55 22.09
CA ALA A 143 -10.66 6.15 23.42
C ALA A 143 -11.84 5.72 24.31
N GLU A 144 -13.00 5.40 23.71
CA GLU A 144 -14.20 4.98 24.44
C GLU A 144 -14.25 3.48 24.77
N THR A 145 -13.43 2.66 24.13
CA THR A 145 -13.45 1.20 24.32
C THR A 145 -12.04 0.66 24.61
N PRO A 146 -11.58 0.64 25.87
CA PRO A 146 -10.26 0.15 26.24
C PRO A 146 -10.00 -1.32 25.85
N ASP A 147 -11.07 -2.10 25.61
CA ASP A 147 -11.03 -3.54 25.34
C ASP A 147 -11.39 -3.92 23.88
N ARG A 148 -11.47 -2.95 22.97
CA ARG A 148 -11.67 -3.28 21.57
C ARG A 148 -10.42 -3.98 21.06
N LYS A 149 -10.55 -5.27 20.76
CA LYS A 149 -9.52 -6.06 20.08
C LYS A 149 -9.08 -5.32 18.83
N GLN A 150 -8.00 -4.54 18.95
CA GLN A 150 -7.34 -3.96 17.78
C GLN A 150 -7.05 -5.10 16.81
N PRO A 151 -7.22 -4.92 15.50
CA PRO A 151 -6.83 -5.93 14.53
C PRO A 151 -5.44 -6.45 14.88
N GLY A 152 -5.23 -7.76 14.86
CA GLY A 152 -4.00 -8.39 15.39
C GLY A 152 -2.69 -7.83 14.84
N TRP A 153 -2.72 -7.22 13.65
CA TRP A 153 -1.59 -6.53 13.04
C TRP A 153 -1.26 -5.16 13.70
N LEU A 154 -2.23 -4.48 14.33
CA LEU A 154 -2.00 -3.23 15.10
C LEU A 154 -1.35 -3.51 16.46
N ARG A 155 -1.62 -4.67 17.07
CA ARG A 155 -1.10 -4.99 18.40
C ARG A 155 0.38 -5.31 18.44
N ARG A 156 0.95 -5.85 17.36
CA ARG A 156 2.33 -6.34 17.37
C ARG A 156 3.41 -5.27 17.18
N HIS A 157 3.04 -4.06 16.85
CA HIS A 157 4.02 -3.02 16.52
C HIS A 157 4.11 -1.89 17.54
N TRP A 158 3.39 -1.96 18.66
CA TRP A 158 3.44 -0.90 19.66
C TRP A 158 3.70 -1.36 21.09
N SER A 159 4.26 -2.54 21.32
CA SER A 159 4.87 -2.92 22.59
C SER A 159 6.39 -2.71 22.50
N GLY A 160 6.80 -1.45 22.45
CA GLY A 160 8.19 -1.06 22.53
C GLY A 160 8.36 -0.05 23.65
N ASN A 161 9.31 -0.35 24.53
CA ASN A 161 9.83 0.53 25.58
C ASN A 161 9.89 2.00 25.16
#